data_61be7b4fc0bc52f0a9b63e2d16c2ee0c
#
_entry.id   61be7b4fc0bc52f0a9b63e2d16c2ee0c
#
_cell.length_a   1.000
_cell.length_b   1.000
_cell.length_c   1.000
_cell.angle_alpha   90.00
_cell.angle_beta   90.00
_cell.angle_gamma   90.00
#
_symmetry.space_group_name_H-M   'P 1'
#
loop_
_entity.id
_entity.type
_entity.pdbx_description
1 polymer ?
#
loop_
_entity_poly.entity_id
_entity_poly.type
_entity_poly.pdbx_seq_one_letter_code
_entity_poly.pdbx_strand_id
1 'polypeptide(L)'
;MAEIKYQPVPHSHGAFLKKARKRRGFQAAYQALAVEYAVANEMLAARARAGLTQEAVASRMGTTKSTVSRLESAGKHAPSLTSLKKYAEAVGCKIEIKLVPRRQAK
;
A
#
# COMPACT_ATOMS: atom_id res chain seq x y z
N MET A 1 -1.30 -8.62 -31.62
CA MET A 1 -0.87 -8.54 -31.27
C MET A 1 -0.34 -8.56 -30.72
N ALA A 2 -0.53 -8.55 -30.80
CA ALA A 2 0.09 -8.51 -30.29
C ALA A 2 0.72 -8.84 -29.79
N GLU A 3 1.08 -9.02 -29.79
CA GLU A 3 1.74 -9.40 -29.18
C GLU A 3 2.61 -9.13 -28.73
N ILE A 4 2.59 -8.40 -28.57
CA ILE A 4 3.40 -8.14 -28.10
C ILE A 4 3.62 -8.61 -27.37
N LYS A 5 3.76 -8.76 -27.48
CA LYS A 5 4.04 -9.39 -26.70
C LYS A 5 5.17 -9.13 -26.08
N TYR A 6 5.12 -9.10 -24.97
CA TYR A 6 6.28 -8.94 -24.21
C TYR A 6 7.30 -9.96 -24.59
N GLN A 7 8.39 -9.47 -24.97
CA GLN A 7 9.48 -10.30 -25.38
C GLN A 7 10.57 -10.15 -24.39
N PRO A 8 10.90 -11.18 -23.67
CA PRO A 8 12.00 -11.01 -22.74
C PRO A 8 13.27 -10.72 -23.48
N VAL A 9 13.97 -9.74 -23.03
CA VAL A 9 15.26 -9.46 -23.62
C VAL A 9 16.24 -10.53 -23.23
N PRO A 10 17.12 -10.88 -24.11
CA PRO A 10 18.19 -11.80 -23.74
C PRO A 10 19.04 -11.16 -22.68
N HIS A 11 19.40 -11.89 -21.71
CA HIS A 11 20.24 -11.36 -20.67
C HIS A 11 21.21 -12.42 -20.22
N SER A 12 22.30 -12.00 -19.70
CA SER A 12 23.30 -12.93 -19.23
C SER A 12 22.78 -13.60 -17.96
N HIS A 13 23.32 -14.76 -17.72
CA HIS A 13 22.95 -15.49 -16.51
C HIS A 13 23.33 -14.69 -15.26
N GLY A 14 24.49 -14.06 -15.29
CA GLY A 14 24.92 -13.27 -14.14
C GLY A 14 23.99 -12.12 -13.84
N ALA A 15 23.54 -11.43 -14.88
CA ALA A 15 22.60 -10.34 -14.67
C ALA A 15 21.29 -10.83 -14.12
N PHE A 16 20.84 -11.99 -14.59
CA PHE A 16 19.61 -12.57 -14.09
C PHE A 16 19.72 -12.90 -12.61
N LEU A 17 20.83 -13.50 -12.20
CA LEU A 17 21.03 -13.83 -10.80
C LEU A 17 21.08 -12.59 -9.92
N LYS A 18 21.69 -11.55 -10.42
CA LYS A 18 21.75 -10.31 -9.69
C LYS A 18 20.38 -9.74 -9.49
N LYS A 19 19.57 -9.77 -10.52
CA LYS A 19 18.20 -9.30 -10.42
C LYS A 19 17.40 -10.14 -9.45
N ALA A 20 17.59 -11.44 -9.47
CA ALA A 20 16.88 -12.33 -8.59
C ALA A 20 17.23 -12.05 -7.14
N ARG A 21 18.49 -11.75 -6.86
CA ARG A 21 18.89 -11.43 -5.51
C ARG A 21 18.31 -10.11 -5.05
N LYS A 22 18.27 -9.14 -5.92
CA LYS A 22 17.65 -7.86 -5.61
C LYS A 22 16.19 -8.04 -5.33
N ARG A 23 15.54 -8.85 -6.13
CA ARG A 23 14.12 -9.10 -5.95
C ARG A 23 13.84 -9.76 -4.61
N ARG A 24 14.69 -10.67 -4.19
CA ARG A 24 14.50 -11.31 -2.89
C ARG A 24 14.62 -10.32 -1.77
N GLY A 25 15.59 -9.42 -1.85
CA GLY A 25 15.73 -8.38 -0.85
C GLY A 25 14.52 -7.48 -0.81
N PHE A 26 14.04 -7.11 -1.98
CA PHE A 26 12.85 -6.29 -2.06
C PHE A 26 11.64 -7.01 -1.46
N GLN A 27 11.49 -8.29 -1.75
CA GLN A 27 10.37 -9.04 -1.23
C GLN A 27 10.40 -9.17 0.27
N ALA A 28 11.58 -9.37 0.83
CA ALA A 28 11.70 -9.45 2.27
C ALA A 28 11.30 -8.13 2.91
N ALA A 29 11.75 -7.03 2.34
CA ALA A 29 11.39 -5.71 2.85
C ALA A 29 9.89 -5.46 2.70
N TYR A 30 9.33 -5.86 1.56
CA TYR A 30 7.90 -5.69 1.35
C TYR A 30 7.10 -6.49 2.35
N GLN A 31 7.51 -7.71 2.63
CA GLN A 31 6.79 -8.55 3.57
C GLN A 31 6.86 -8.01 4.98
N ALA A 32 7.98 -7.40 5.33
CA ALA A 32 8.10 -6.79 6.65
C ALA A 32 7.12 -5.65 6.83
N LEU A 33 6.71 -5.01 5.74
CA LEU A 33 5.78 -3.90 5.77
C LEU A 33 4.43 -4.25 5.16
N ALA A 34 4.13 -5.54 5.06
CA ALA A 34 2.95 -5.97 4.32
C ALA A 34 1.66 -5.37 4.88
N VAL A 35 1.56 -5.28 6.21
CA VAL A 35 0.35 -4.73 6.80
C VAL A 35 0.25 -3.25 6.48
N GLU A 36 1.37 -2.54 6.56
CA GLU A 36 1.37 -1.12 6.25
C GLU A 36 0.99 -0.86 4.80
N TYR A 37 1.51 -1.68 3.88
CA TYR A 37 1.14 -1.55 2.48
C TYR A 37 -0.33 -1.87 2.26
N ALA A 38 -0.83 -2.89 2.96
CA ALA A 38 -2.23 -3.26 2.83
C ALA A 38 -3.14 -2.13 3.30
N VAL A 39 -2.79 -1.51 4.42
CA VAL A 39 -3.57 -0.41 4.94
C VAL A 39 -3.54 0.77 3.96
N ALA A 40 -2.36 1.10 3.46
CA ALA A 40 -2.24 2.21 2.52
C ALA A 40 -3.06 1.95 1.27
N ASN A 41 -3.02 0.73 0.75
CA ASN A 41 -3.79 0.38 -0.43
C ASN A 41 -5.28 0.47 -0.18
N GLU A 42 -5.73 0.05 0.99
CA GLU A 42 -7.15 0.17 1.33
C GLU A 42 -7.58 1.62 1.40
N MET A 43 -6.74 2.46 1.97
CA MET A 43 -7.06 3.88 2.06
C MET A 43 -7.16 4.49 0.68
N LEU A 44 -6.18 4.19 -0.17
CA LEU A 44 -6.19 4.73 -1.53
C LEU A 44 -7.40 4.25 -2.32
N ALA A 45 -7.73 2.98 -2.18
CA ALA A 45 -8.89 2.43 -2.88
C ALA A 45 -10.17 3.08 -2.39
N ALA A 46 -10.28 3.29 -1.09
CA ALA A 46 -11.48 3.90 -0.54
C ALA A 46 -11.63 5.34 -1.02
N ARG A 47 -10.51 6.08 -1.05
CA ARG A 47 -10.57 7.44 -1.53
C ARG A 47 -10.94 7.48 -3.01
N ALA A 48 -10.39 6.57 -3.79
CA ALA A 48 -10.71 6.50 -5.21
C ALA A 48 -12.20 6.21 -5.45
N ARG A 49 -12.73 5.27 -4.67
CA ARG A 49 -14.15 4.95 -4.79
C ARG A 49 -15.03 6.13 -4.42
N ALA A 50 -14.58 6.91 -3.45
CA ALA A 50 -15.34 8.09 -3.04
C ALA A 50 -15.18 9.25 -4.02
N GLY A 51 -14.22 9.16 -4.92
CA GLY A 51 -13.99 10.23 -5.89
C GLY A 51 -13.42 11.48 -5.26
N LEU A 52 -12.64 11.32 -4.20
CA LEU A 52 -12.13 12.47 -3.45
C LEU A 52 -10.65 12.66 -3.69
N THR A 53 -10.23 13.92 -3.69
CA THR A 53 -8.81 14.25 -3.73
C THR A 53 -8.26 14.21 -2.31
N GLN A 54 -6.93 14.22 -2.22
CA GLN A 54 -6.30 14.31 -0.90
C GLN A 54 -6.72 15.59 -0.19
N GLU A 55 -6.87 16.66 -0.92
CA GLU A 55 -7.30 17.92 -0.33
C GLU A 55 -8.70 17.84 0.23
N ALA A 56 -9.59 17.18 -0.51
CA ALA A 56 -10.95 17.03 -0.04
C ALA A 56 -11.01 16.18 1.24
N VAL A 57 -10.23 15.11 1.26
CA VAL A 57 -10.18 14.27 2.45
C VAL A 57 -9.60 15.07 3.63
N ALA A 58 -8.54 15.83 3.37
CA ALA A 58 -7.94 16.63 4.42
C ALA A 58 -8.94 17.62 5.02
N SER A 59 -9.72 18.22 4.15
CA SER A 59 -10.74 19.16 4.59
C SER A 59 -11.77 18.47 5.49
N ARG A 60 -12.20 17.30 5.08
CA ARG A 60 -13.18 16.55 5.87
C ARG A 60 -12.62 16.07 7.19
N MET A 61 -11.34 15.77 7.23
CA MET A 61 -10.69 15.33 8.45
C MET A 61 -10.30 16.48 9.34
N GLY A 62 -10.31 17.70 8.84
CA GLY A 62 -9.84 18.83 9.59
C GLY A 62 -8.32 18.87 9.69
N THR A 63 -7.63 18.46 8.63
CA THR A 63 -6.18 18.43 8.64
C THR A 63 -5.65 18.95 7.32
N THR A 64 -4.37 18.71 7.06
CA THR A 64 -3.73 19.23 5.86
C THR A 64 -3.55 18.13 4.83
N LYS A 65 -3.40 18.55 3.57
CA LYS A 65 -3.10 17.60 2.50
C LYS A 65 -1.83 16.83 2.79
N SER A 66 -0.83 17.49 3.38
CA SER A 66 0.41 16.81 3.72
C SER A 66 0.18 15.67 4.69
N THR A 67 -0.70 15.89 5.66
CA THR A 67 -1.02 14.84 6.61
C THR A 67 -1.69 13.66 5.91
N VAL A 68 -2.64 13.94 5.02
CA VAL A 68 -3.31 12.87 4.29
C VAL A 68 -2.32 12.11 3.43
N SER A 69 -1.45 12.84 2.74
CA SER A 69 -0.44 12.20 1.92
C SER A 69 0.43 11.27 2.75
N ARG A 70 0.79 11.70 3.94
CA ARG A 70 1.61 10.90 4.82
C ARG A 70 0.87 9.67 5.31
N LEU A 71 -0.41 9.81 5.61
CA LEU A 71 -1.22 8.69 6.03
C LEU A 71 -1.34 7.63 4.94
N GLU A 72 -1.36 8.06 3.69
CA GLU A 72 -1.50 7.15 2.57
C GLU A 72 -0.19 6.54 2.13
N SER A 73 0.90 6.91 2.75
CA SER A 73 2.21 6.32 2.46
C SER A 73 2.44 5.15 3.37
N ALA A 74 2.95 4.08 2.79
CA ALA A 74 3.30 2.93 3.60
C ALA A 74 4.69 3.12 4.18
N GLY A 75 4.94 2.43 5.27
CA GLY A 75 6.29 2.31 5.79
C GLY A 75 6.53 3.10 7.04
N LYS A 76 7.21 4.23 6.94
CA LYS A 76 7.71 4.92 8.12
C LYS A 76 6.66 5.35 9.12
N HIS A 77 5.52 5.77 8.64
CA HIS A 77 4.54 6.39 9.52
C HIS A 77 3.23 5.63 9.42
N ALA A 78 3.13 4.57 10.20
CA ALA A 78 1.88 3.85 10.25
C ALA A 78 0.82 4.74 10.88
N PRO A 79 -0.36 4.81 10.30
CA PRO A 79 -1.41 5.64 10.88
C PRO A 79 -1.92 5.05 12.18
N SER A 80 -2.29 5.92 13.09
CA SER A 80 -2.90 5.47 14.33
C SER A 80 -4.33 5.06 14.05
N LEU A 81 -4.90 4.30 14.97
CA LEU A 81 -6.28 3.91 14.84
C LEU A 81 -7.19 5.12 14.77
N THR A 82 -6.89 6.13 15.57
CA THR A 82 -7.67 7.35 15.56
C THR A 82 -7.64 8.02 14.18
N SER A 83 -6.46 8.09 13.59
CA SER A 83 -6.34 8.67 12.25
C SER A 83 -7.07 7.84 11.21
N LEU A 84 -6.98 6.52 11.32
CA LEU A 84 -7.69 5.65 10.40
C LEU A 84 -9.19 5.85 10.49
N LYS A 85 -9.71 6.00 11.69
CA LYS A 85 -11.14 6.23 11.87
C LYS A 85 -11.57 7.52 11.22
N LYS A 86 -10.79 8.58 11.40
CA LYS A 86 -11.13 9.85 10.79
C LYS A 86 -11.07 9.77 9.27
N TYR A 87 -10.07 9.10 8.77
CA TYR A 87 -9.94 8.93 7.32
C TYR A 87 -11.14 8.14 6.79
N ALA A 88 -11.48 7.05 7.45
CA ALA A 88 -12.60 6.23 7.01
C ALA A 88 -13.88 7.04 6.94
N GLU A 89 -14.15 7.82 7.97
CA GLU A 89 -15.32 8.67 7.96
C GLU A 89 -15.30 9.66 6.80
N ALA A 90 -14.12 10.23 6.55
CA ALA A 90 -14.00 11.23 5.48
C ALA A 90 -14.33 10.64 4.12
N VAL A 91 -14.03 9.36 3.91
CA VAL A 91 -14.31 8.71 2.62
C VAL A 91 -15.57 7.86 2.65
N GLY A 92 -16.38 7.99 3.69
CA GLY A 92 -17.66 7.31 3.75
C GLY A 92 -17.58 5.83 4.04
N CYS A 93 -16.57 5.42 4.78
CA CYS A 93 -16.36 4.02 5.11
C CYS A 93 -16.33 3.82 6.61
N LYS A 94 -16.46 2.58 7.02
CA LYS A 94 -16.19 2.23 8.41
C LYS A 94 -15.02 1.28 8.43
N ILE A 95 -14.35 1.22 9.56
CA ILE A 95 -13.20 0.35 9.70
C ILE A 95 -13.63 -1.00 10.22
N GLU A 96 -13.11 -2.02 9.59
CA GLU A 96 -13.23 -3.37 10.11
C GLU A 96 -11.83 -3.93 10.29
N ILE A 97 -11.57 -4.51 11.43
CA ILE A 97 -10.27 -5.09 11.70
C ILE A 97 -10.47 -6.55 12.03
N LYS A 98 -9.64 -7.35 11.42
CA LYS A 98 -9.72 -8.78 11.61
C LYS A 98 -8.33 -9.31 11.90
N LEU A 99 -8.24 -10.10 12.93
CA LEU A 99 -6.98 -10.76 13.26
C LEU A 99 -7.08 -12.18 12.76
N VAL A 100 -6.21 -12.51 11.83
CA VAL A 100 -6.22 -13.80 11.17
C VAL A 100 -5.15 -14.68 11.80
N PRO A 101 -5.50 -15.89 12.25
CA PRO A 101 -4.50 -16.77 12.83
C PRO A 101 -3.41 -17.05 11.82
N ARG A 102 -2.18 -16.99 12.29
CA ARG A 102 -1.07 -17.29 11.43
C ARG A 102 -0.95 -18.79 11.28
N ARG A 103 -0.79 -19.25 10.05
CA ARG A 103 -0.59 -20.63 9.84
C ARG A 103 0.79 -21.02 10.34
N GLN A 104 0.85 -21.98 11.23
CA GLN A 104 2.12 -22.42 11.78
C GLN A 104 2.75 -23.42 10.87
N ALA A 105 3.99 -23.29 10.63
CA ALA A 105 4.70 -24.30 9.95
C ALA A 105 4.99 -25.37 10.93
N LYS A 106 4.89 -25.72 11.64
CA LYS A 106 5.22 -26.61 12.44
C LYS A 106 4.99 -27.38 12.68
#